data_e5532ba842d76ee4496d776b0748542b
#
_entry.id   e5532ba842d76ee4496d776b0748542b
#
_cell.length_a   1.000
_cell.length_b   1.000
_cell.length_c   1.000
_cell.angle_alpha   90.00
_cell.angle_beta   90.00
_cell.angle_gamma   90.00
#
_symmetry.space_group_name_H-M   'P 1'
#
loop_
_entity.id
_entity.type
_entity.pdbx_description
1 polymer ?
#
loop_
_entity_poly.entity_id
_entity_poly.type
_entity_poly.pdbx_seq_one_letter_code
_entity_poly.pdbx_strand_id
1 'polypeptide(L)'
;MRKSSFLISAALVLSVSLFMPNVVCAQNGQIAGGQENTLQTTIWRFDHIESVGGHPTTALGHPHLIDSPYGKATEFNGINDALFVPVHPLAGAAAFTWEVIFRPDADGAEAQRFFHLQEVDPTTGQDTRNRILFEIRIVNGQWCLDSFATTNGQGRTLLNCKLLHPLGKWYRVTAVYDGKTFSNYVDKELEGSGKLHLAPQGPGRSSIGTRINKTFYFKGAVYMARMTPSALTPDQFLEMPPAATRK
;
A
#
# COMPACT_ATOMS: atom_id res chain seq x y z
N MET A 1 -33.00 70.82 -57.88
CA MET A 1 -32.89 72.23 -57.57
C MET A 1 -32.37 72.45 -56.16
N ARG A 2 -31.45 73.33 -56.10
CA ARG A 2 -30.77 74.00 -54.94
C ARG A 2 -29.55 73.23 -54.35
N LYS A 3 -28.45 73.82 -54.75
CA LYS A 3 -27.13 73.85 -54.16
C LYS A 3 -27.14 74.53 -52.81
N SER A 4 -26.29 74.16 -51.88
CA SER A 4 -25.63 75.11 -51.02
C SER A 4 -24.35 74.55 -50.47
N SER A 5 -23.28 75.20 -50.83
CA SER A 5 -21.92 75.10 -50.30
C SER A 5 -21.88 75.74 -48.92
N PHE A 6 -21.01 75.31 -48.02
CA PHE A 6 -20.33 76.25 -47.07
C PHE A 6 -19.12 75.54 -46.42
N LEU A 7 -17.99 76.01 -46.80
CA LEU A 7 -16.87 76.62 -46.08
C LEU A 7 -16.13 75.76 -45.02
N ILE A 8 -14.87 75.61 -45.33
CA ILE A 8 -13.71 75.14 -44.63
C ILE A 8 -13.42 76.03 -43.41
N SER A 9 -13.12 75.46 -42.26
CA SER A 9 -12.37 76.14 -41.22
C SER A 9 -11.34 75.15 -40.65
N ALA A 10 -10.07 75.45 -40.94
CA ALA A 10 -8.92 74.73 -40.45
C ALA A 10 -8.61 75.16 -39.01
N ALA A 11 -8.63 74.28 -38.08
CA ALA A 11 -8.07 74.45 -36.74
C ALA A 11 -6.85 73.60 -36.54
N LEU A 12 -5.71 74.21 -36.47
CA LEU A 12 -4.43 73.68 -36.13
C LEU A 12 -4.40 73.27 -34.67
N VAL A 13 -4.37 71.96 -34.35
CA VAL A 13 -4.20 71.46 -33.00
C VAL A 13 -2.82 70.90 -32.86
N LEU A 14 -2.03 71.56 -32.03
CA LEU A 14 -0.68 71.16 -31.62
C LEU A 14 -0.77 69.88 -30.75
N SER A 15 -0.30 68.76 -31.22
CA SER A 15 -0.23 67.50 -30.46
C SER A 15 1.04 67.48 -29.59
N VAL A 16 0.88 67.63 -28.32
CA VAL A 16 1.92 67.36 -27.31
C VAL A 16 1.96 65.86 -27.08
N SER A 17 3.01 65.20 -27.54
CA SER A 17 3.27 63.79 -27.28
C SER A 17 3.80 63.61 -25.84
N LEU A 18 2.94 63.18 -24.93
CA LEU A 18 3.37 62.68 -23.63
C LEU A 18 3.98 61.26 -23.84
N PHE A 19 5.29 61.15 -23.65
CA PHE A 19 5.94 59.86 -23.46
C PHE A 19 5.56 59.32 -22.11
N MET A 20 4.72 58.30 -22.08
CA MET A 20 4.55 57.43 -20.88
C MET A 20 5.51 56.26 -20.97
N PRO A 21 6.27 55.95 -19.90
CA PRO A 21 7.08 54.75 -19.88
C PRO A 21 6.15 53.51 -19.76
N ASN A 22 6.33 52.54 -20.63
CA ASN A 22 5.70 51.25 -20.53
C ASN A 22 6.17 50.53 -19.24
N VAL A 23 5.31 50.50 -18.25
CA VAL A 23 5.46 49.58 -17.13
C VAL A 23 5.12 48.19 -17.63
N VAL A 24 6.14 47.41 -17.92
CA VAL A 24 5.99 45.95 -18.14
C VAL A 24 5.66 45.31 -16.78
N CYS A 25 4.37 45.09 -16.56
CA CYS A 25 3.94 44.21 -15.48
C CYS A 25 4.42 42.77 -15.81
N ALA A 26 5.52 42.36 -15.17
CA ALA A 26 5.90 40.95 -15.14
C ALA A 26 4.79 40.22 -14.39
N GLN A 27 3.91 39.54 -15.13
CA GLN A 27 3.04 38.52 -14.56
C GLN A 27 3.92 37.38 -14.09
N ASN A 28 4.19 37.32 -12.79
CA ASN A 28 4.67 36.13 -12.13
C ASN A 28 3.59 35.06 -12.33
N GLY A 29 3.75 34.24 -13.36
CA GLY A 29 3.07 32.96 -13.46
C GLY A 29 3.51 32.10 -12.29
N GLN A 30 2.73 32.10 -11.21
CA GLN A 30 2.80 31.02 -10.23
C GLN A 30 2.46 29.74 -11.00
N ILE A 31 3.50 29.00 -11.36
CA ILE A 31 3.37 27.59 -11.67
C ILE A 31 2.86 26.97 -10.36
N ALA A 32 1.58 26.61 -10.33
CA ALA A 32 1.04 25.76 -9.29
C ALA A 32 1.91 24.48 -9.30
N GLY A 33 2.85 24.42 -8.37
CA GLY A 33 3.64 23.23 -8.13
C GLY A 33 2.67 22.13 -7.75
N GLY A 34 2.31 21.28 -8.70
CA GLY A 34 1.71 20.01 -8.40
C GLY A 34 2.65 19.31 -7.43
N GLN A 35 2.23 19.13 -6.17
CA GLN A 35 2.90 18.19 -5.29
C GLN A 35 2.83 16.84 -5.99
N GLU A 36 3.94 16.42 -6.61
CA GLU A 36 4.12 15.03 -6.92
C GLU A 36 3.99 14.29 -5.58
N ASN A 37 2.90 13.57 -5.44
CA ASN A 37 2.66 12.71 -4.28
C ASN A 37 3.62 11.52 -4.41
N THR A 38 4.89 11.76 -4.09
CA THR A 38 5.92 10.73 -4.11
C THR A 38 5.53 9.66 -3.10
N LEU A 39 5.16 8.50 -3.60
CA LEU A 39 4.86 7.34 -2.77
C LEU A 39 6.08 7.04 -1.90
N GLN A 40 5.86 6.93 -0.60
CA GLN A 40 6.92 6.71 0.38
C GLN A 40 6.83 5.32 0.99
N THR A 41 7.95 4.81 1.46
CA THR A 41 7.99 3.59 2.27
C THR A 41 7.20 3.80 3.55
N THR A 42 6.28 2.88 3.81
CA THR A 42 5.42 2.86 4.99
C THR A 42 5.82 1.71 5.90
N ILE A 43 5.94 1.96 7.20
CA ILE A 43 6.20 0.94 8.22
C ILE A 43 5.02 0.90 9.18
N TRP A 44 4.43 -0.28 9.34
CA TRP A 44 3.38 -0.57 10.31
C TRP A 44 3.92 -1.48 11.40
N ARG A 45 3.84 -1.01 12.65
CA ARG A 45 4.09 -1.83 13.83
C ARG A 45 2.76 -2.28 14.42
N PHE A 46 2.71 -3.52 14.85
CA PHE A 46 1.51 -4.12 15.44
C PHE A 46 1.67 -4.21 16.96
N ASP A 47 2.08 -3.11 17.56
CA ASP A 47 2.31 -2.90 18.99
C ASP A 47 1.19 -2.13 19.69
N HIS A 48 0.12 -1.81 18.95
CA HIS A 48 -1.12 -1.20 19.43
C HIS A 48 -2.32 -1.82 18.71
N ILE A 49 -3.44 -1.96 19.43
CA ILE A 49 -4.68 -2.50 18.86
C ILE A 49 -5.53 -1.39 18.22
N GLU A 50 -5.52 -0.19 18.81
CA GLU A 50 -6.38 0.93 18.41
C GLU A 50 -5.85 1.70 17.22
N SER A 51 -4.57 1.51 16.87
CA SER A 51 -3.95 2.20 15.74
C SER A 51 -2.79 1.40 15.14
N VAL A 52 -2.65 1.46 13.81
CA VAL A 52 -1.55 0.86 13.05
C VAL A 52 -1.03 1.88 12.06
N GLY A 53 0.28 2.16 12.09
CA GLY A 53 0.91 3.11 11.18
C GLY A 53 0.34 4.54 11.26
N GLY A 54 -0.17 4.95 12.43
CA GLY A 54 -0.82 6.25 12.64
C GLY A 54 -2.28 6.31 12.18
N HIS A 55 -2.85 5.20 11.71
CA HIS A 55 -4.25 5.10 11.30
C HIS A 55 -5.08 4.40 12.39
N PRO A 56 -6.30 4.90 12.69
CA PRO A 56 -7.20 4.20 13.61
C PRO A 56 -7.59 2.83 13.04
N THR A 57 -7.75 1.85 13.92
CA THR A 57 -8.16 0.51 13.56
C THR A 57 -9.57 0.20 14.06
N THR A 58 -10.23 -0.73 13.39
CA THR A 58 -11.42 -1.41 13.91
C THR A 58 -11.04 -2.85 14.23
N ALA A 59 -11.07 -3.23 15.49
CA ALA A 59 -10.85 -4.60 15.90
C ALA A 59 -12.14 -5.44 15.75
N LEU A 60 -11.94 -6.69 15.34
CA LEU A 60 -12.96 -7.74 15.39
C LEU A 60 -12.48 -8.83 16.34
N GLY A 61 -13.37 -9.40 17.15
CA GLY A 61 -12.98 -10.34 18.19
C GLY A 61 -12.18 -9.65 19.31
N HIS A 62 -11.13 -10.29 19.77
CA HIS A 62 -10.28 -9.83 20.87
C HIS A 62 -8.78 -10.02 20.55
N PRO A 63 -8.27 -9.48 19.42
CA PRO A 63 -6.83 -9.50 19.18
C PRO A 63 -6.12 -8.81 20.35
N HIS A 64 -4.97 -9.31 20.75
CA HIS A 64 -4.29 -8.79 21.93
C HIS A 64 -2.78 -8.71 21.73
N LEU A 65 -2.13 -7.90 22.54
CA LEU A 65 -0.70 -7.71 22.49
C LEU A 65 0.02 -8.81 23.27
N ILE A 66 1.03 -9.38 22.66
CA ILE A 66 1.96 -10.33 23.27
C ILE A 66 3.39 -9.77 23.25
N ASP A 67 4.23 -10.29 24.13
CA ASP A 67 5.67 -10.10 24.03
C ASP A 67 6.26 -11.02 22.95
N SER A 68 7.07 -10.44 22.09
CA SER A 68 7.87 -11.18 21.10
C SER A 68 9.36 -10.96 21.37
N PRO A 69 10.25 -11.73 20.72
CA PRO A 69 11.69 -11.45 20.78
C PRO A 69 12.08 -10.06 20.29
N TYR A 70 11.20 -9.36 19.57
CA TYR A 70 11.45 -8.10 18.90
C TYR A 70 10.72 -6.91 19.52
N GLY A 71 9.88 -7.15 20.52
CA GLY A 71 8.98 -6.18 21.15
C GLY A 71 7.53 -6.65 21.13
N LYS A 72 6.59 -5.73 21.32
CA LYS A 72 5.16 -6.06 21.28
C LYS A 72 4.74 -6.47 19.86
N ALA A 73 3.84 -7.45 19.78
CA ALA A 73 3.21 -7.94 18.55
C ALA A 73 1.73 -8.20 18.82
N THR A 74 0.89 -8.13 17.78
CA THR A 74 -0.53 -8.47 17.90
C THR A 74 -0.74 -9.94 17.55
N GLU A 75 -1.40 -10.68 18.46
CA GLU A 75 -1.79 -12.07 18.30
C GLU A 75 -3.27 -12.20 17.93
N PHE A 76 -3.56 -13.18 17.08
CA PHE A 76 -4.87 -13.51 16.53
C PHE A 76 -5.20 -14.97 16.80
N ASN A 77 -6.46 -15.27 17.16
CA ASN A 77 -6.88 -16.59 17.64
C ASN A 77 -7.22 -17.60 16.53
N GLY A 78 -7.26 -17.19 15.25
CA GLY A 78 -7.62 -18.05 14.12
C GLY A 78 -9.12 -18.34 13.97
N ILE A 79 -9.98 -17.70 14.76
CA ILE A 79 -11.42 -17.96 14.81
C ILE A 79 -12.22 -16.72 14.39
N ASN A 80 -11.94 -15.58 15.01
CA ASN A 80 -12.71 -14.35 14.80
C ASN A 80 -11.90 -13.06 15.06
N ASP A 81 -10.61 -13.14 15.33
CA ASP A 81 -9.77 -11.96 15.58
C ASP A 81 -9.26 -11.33 14.29
N ALA A 82 -9.38 -10.02 14.21
CA ALA A 82 -8.84 -9.23 13.12
C ALA A 82 -8.67 -7.76 13.48
N LEU A 83 -7.80 -7.06 12.73
CA LEU A 83 -7.72 -5.61 12.68
C LEU A 83 -8.04 -5.13 11.26
N PHE A 84 -8.83 -4.07 11.15
CA PHE A 84 -9.13 -3.38 9.90
C PHE A 84 -8.55 -1.97 9.94
N VAL A 85 -7.82 -1.60 8.88
CA VAL A 85 -7.17 -0.29 8.74
C VAL A 85 -7.75 0.39 7.50
N PRO A 86 -8.24 1.65 7.57
CA PRO A 86 -8.90 2.32 6.44
C PRO A 86 -7.91 2.87 5.41
N VAL A 87 -6.82 2.13 5.13
CA VAL A 87 -5.77 2.51 4.19
C VAL A 87 -5.27 1.32 3.40
N HIS A 88 -4.99 1.53 2.11
CA HIS A 88 -4.23 0.65 1.24
C HIS A 88 -2.83 1.25 1.05
N PRO A 89 -1.80 0.80 1.79
CA PRO A 89 -0.50 1.48 1.85
C PRO A 89 0.33 1.42 0.56
N LEU A 90 -0.06 0.58 -0.40
CA LEU A 90 0.55 0.46 -1.74
C LEU A 90 -0.33 1.05 -2.86
N ALA A 91 -1.34 1.86 -2.51
CA ALA A 91 -2.15 2.53 -3.52
C ALA A 91 -1.30 3.41 -4.44
N GLY A 92 -1.48 3.29 -5.76
CA GLY A 92 -0.73 4.02 -6.78
C GLY A 92 0.62 3.41 -7.15
N ALA A 93 1.11 2.39 -6.45
CA ALA A 93 2.41 1.80 -6.73
C ALA A 93 2.42 0.98 -8.02
N ALA A 94 3.26 1.35 -8.98
CA ALA A 94 3.47 0.60 -10.23
C ALA A 94 4.43 -0.59 -10.05
N ALA A 95 5.25 -0.55 -9.03
CA ALA A 95 6.10 -1.64 -8.54
C ALA A 95 6.12 -1.56 -7.02
N PHE A 96 6.33 -2.68 -6.34
CA PHE A 96 6.32 -2.66 -4.88
C PHE A 96 7.11 -3.80 -4.26
N THR A 97 7.48 -3.60 -3.01
CA THR A 97 7.93 -4.63 -2.08
C THR A 97 7.07 -4.55 -0.82
N TRP A 98 6.47 -5.66 -0.46
CA TRP A 98 5.68 -5.80 0.76
C TRP A 98 6.26 -6.88 1.64
N GLU A 99 6.63 -6.53 2.87
CA GLU A 99 7.27 -7.43 3.83
C GLU A 99 6.46 -7.50 5.11
N VAL A 100 6.40 -8.67 5.71
CA VAL A 100 5.72 -8.88 6.98
C VAL A 100 6.56 -9.81 7.85
N ILE A 101 6.81 -9.42 9.10
CA ILE A 101 7.39 -10.27 10.15
C ILE A 101 6.23 -10.82 10.97
N PHE A 102 6.08 -12.14 10.95
CA PHE A 102 4.94 -12.83 11.55
C PHE A 102 5.34 -14.19 12.13
N ARG A 103 4.46 -14.77 12.94
CA ARG A 103 4.59 -16.12 13.51
C ARG A 103 3.27 -16.86 13.28
N PRO A 104 3.23 -17.88 12.42
CA PRO A 104 2.08 -18.77 12.31
C PRO A 104 2.11 -19.80 13.44
N ASP A 105 0.99 -20.02 14.12
CA ASP A 105 0.88 -20.93 15.24
C ASP A 105 0.15 -22.22 14.85
N ALA A 106 0.29 -23.25 15.71
CA ALA A 106 -0.41 -24.52 15.57
C ALA A 106 -1.94 -24.38 15.76
N ASP A 107 -2.68 -25.38 15.33
CA ASP A 107 -4.14 -25.50 15.50
C ASP A 107 -4.96 -24.43 14.76
N GLY A 108 -4.37 -23.76 13.79
CA GLY A 108 -5.08 -22.90 12.83
C GLY A 108 -5.70 -23.71 11.69
N ALA A 109 -6.63 -23.11 10.95
CA ALA A 109 -7.25 -23.74 9.78
C ALA A 109 -6.22 -24.03 8.68
N GLU A 110 -6.52 -25.00 7.78
CA GLU A 110 -5.62 -25.35 6.68
C GLU A 110 -5.30 -24.18 5.74
N ALA A 111 -6.23 -23.23 5.56
CA ALA A 111 -6.08 -22.05 4.74
C ALA A 111 -6.33 -20.82 5.57
N GLN A 112 -5.34 -19.91 5.67
CA GLN A 112 -5.43 -18.72 6.51
C GLN A 112 -4.96 -17.50 5.73
N ARG A 113 -5.58 -16.35 5.97
CA ARG A 113 -5.19 -15.05 5.39
C ARG A 113 -4.75 -14.14 6.52
N PHE A 114 -3.46 -13.84 6.59
CA PHE A 114 -2.97 -13.05 7.70
C PHE A 114 -2.81 -11.56 7.37
N PHE A 115 -2.73 -11.20 6.06
CA PHE A 115 -2.72 -9.79 5.67
C PHE A 115 -3.32 -9.61 4.28
N HIS A 116 -4.25 -8.65 4.14
CA HIS A 116 -4.97 -8.36 2.92
C HIS A 116 -4.98 -6.85 2.64
N LEU A 117 -4.54 -6.45 1.47
CA LEU A 117 -4.66 -5.10 0.92
C LEU A 117 -5.76 -5.12 -0.15
N GLN A 118 -6.75 -4.26 0.00
CA GLN A 118 -7.96 -4.22 -0.82
C GLN A 118 -8.20 -2.84 -1.39
N GLU A 119 -8.34 -2.75 -2.71
CA GLU A 119 -8.81 -1.52 -3.36
C GLU A 119 -10.31 -1.34 -3.13
N VAL A 120 -10.70 -0.08 -2.91
CA VAL A 120 -12.11 0.35 -2.79
C VAL A 120 -12.41 1.32 -3.92
N ASP A 121 -13.52 1.12 -4.59
CA ASP A 121 -14.03 2.05 -5.60
C ASP A 121 -14.40 3.38 -4.93
N PRO A 122 -13.76 4.50 -5.28
CA PRO A 122 -13.97 5.78 -4.63
C PRO A 122 -15.37 6.36 -4.87
N THR A 123 -16.07 5.90 -5.91
CA THR A 123 -17.41 6.38 -6.26
C THR A 123 -18.48 5.65 -5.45
N THR A 124 -18.33 4.33 -5.30
CA THR A 124 -19.34 3.48 -4.66
C THR A 124 -19.02 3.12 -3.22
N GLY A 125 -17.75 3.25 -2.80
CA GLY A 125 -17.25 2.81 -1.50
C GLY A 125 -17.19 1.29 -1.36
N GLN A 126 -17.39 0.53 -2.45
CA GLN A 126 -17.39 -0.93 -2.43
C GLN A 126 -16.01 -1.50 -2.75
N ASP A 127 -15.73 -2.68 -2.20
CA ASP A 127 -14.52 -3.42 -2.55
C ASP A 127 -14.53 -3.79 -4.03
N THR A 128 -13.46 -3.48 -4.73
CA THR A 128 -13.25 -3.94 -6.09
C THR A 128 -12.76 -5.40 -6.11
N ARG A 129 -12.40 -5.89 -7.30
CA ARG A 129 -11.72 -7.19 -7.40
C ARG A 129 -10.20 -7.07 -7.25
N ASN A 130 -9.67 -5.86 -7.18
CA ASN A 130 -8.23 -5.57 -7.09
C ASN A 130 -7.76 -5.72 -5.64
N ARG A 131 -6.77 -6.59 -5.42
CA ARG A 131 -6.26 -6.88 -4.07
C ARG A 131 -4.92 -7.58 -4.12
N ILE A 132 -4.21 -7.53 -3.00
CA ILE A 132 -2.98 -8.27 -2.76
C ILE A 132 -3.11 -8.95 -1.39
N LEU A 133 -2.73 -10.24 -1.29
CA LEU A 133 -2.86 -11.02 -0.07
C LEU A 133 -1.58 -11.77 0.25
N PHE A 134 -1.31 -11.85 1.56
CA PHE A 134 -0.49 -12.89 2.14
C PHE A 134 -1.38 -13.93 2.83
N GLU A 135 -1.19 -15.16 2.43
CA GLU A 135 -1.91 -16.33 2.90
C GLU A 135 -0.92 -17.42 3.29
N ILE A 136 -1.35 -18.36 4.09
CA ILE A 136 -0.60 -19.60 4.36
C ILE A 136 -1.49 -20.81 4.16
N ARG A 137 -0.85 -21.96 3.84
CA ARG A 137 -1.49 -23.26 3.86
C ARG A 137 -0.79 -24.12 4.90
N ILE A 138 -1.58 -24.85 5.68
CA ILE A 138 -1.06 -25.84 6.63
C ILE A 138 -1.07 -27.22 5.96
N VAL A 139 0.10 -27.86 5.93
CA VAL A 139 0.32 -29.17 5.34
C VAL A 139 1.17 -29.97 6.31
N ASN A 140 0.66 -31.10 6.80
CA ASN A 140 1.37 -32.03 7.70
C ASN A 140 1.99 -31.32 8.93
N GLY A 141 1.26 -30.38 9.56
CA GLY A 141 1.74 -29.66 10.74
C GLY A 141 2.84 -28.63 10.47
N GLN A 142 3.07 -28.28 9.21
CA GLN A 142 3.95 -27.21 8.75
C GLN A 142 3.17 -26.23 7.88
N TRP A 143 3.75 -25.07 7.55
CA TRP A 143 3.12 -24.11 6.69
C TRP A 143 3.92 -23.86 5.41
N CYS A 144 3.24 -23.47 4.35
CA CYS A 144 3.83 -22.91 3.14
C CYS A 144 3.20 -21.57 2.81
N LEU A 145 3.99 -20.71 2.15
CA LEU A 145 3.54 -19.38 1.74
C LEU A 145 2.61 -19.49 0.53
N ASP A 146 1.49 -18.76 0.61
CA ASP A 146 0.57 -18.51 -0.49
C ASP A 146 0.40 -17.00 -0.66
N SER A 147 0.79 -16.48 -1.80
CA SER A 147 0.67 -15.06 -2.12
C SER A 147 -0.20 -14.86 -3.34
N PHE A 148 -1.11 -13.92 -3.27
CA PHE A 148 -2.02 -13.62 -4.36
C PHE A 148 -2.05 -12.13 -4.68
N ALA A 149 -2.01 -11.78 -5.96
CA ALA A 149 -2.21 -10.42 -6.43
C ALA A 149 -3.12 -10.41 -7.66
N THR A 150 -4.02 -9.42 -7.76
CA THR A 150 -4.92 -9.25 -8.92
C THR A 150 -5.28 -7.80 -9.15
N THR A 151 -5.35 -7.41 -10.42
CA THR A 151 -5.98 -6.18 -10.91
C THR A 151 -6.71 -6.44 -12.22
N ASN A 152 -7.85 -5.76 -12.45
CA ASN A 152 -8.63 -5.83 -13.69
C ASN A 152 -8.93 -7.26 -14.17
N GLY A 153 -9.19 -8.17 -13.21
CA GLY A 153 -9.53 -9.57 -13.51
C GLY A 153 -8.33 -10.45 -13.86
N GLN A 154 -7.11 -9.90 -13.95
CA GLN A 154 -5.88 -10.66 -14.09
C GLN A 154 -5.24 -10.86 -12.73
N GLY A 155 -4.91 -12.08 -12.39
CA GLY A 155 -4.34 -12.39 -11.09
C GLY A 155 -3.37 -13.56 -11.15
N ARG A 156 -2.55 -13.66 -10.11
CA ARG A 156 -1.61 -14.75 -9.92
C ARG A 156 -1.55 -15.18 -8.47
N THR A 157 -1.62 -16.48 -8.27
CA THR A 157 -1.27 -17.15 -7.02
C THR A 157 0.14 -17.70 -7.12
N LEU A 158 0.95 -17.47 -6.10
CA LEU A 158 2.26 -18.10 -5.91
C LEU A 158 2.14 -19.02 -4.69
N LEU A 159 2.05 -20.30 -4.94
CA LEU A 159 1.89 -21.35 -3.92
C LEU A 159 2.83 -22.50 -4.25
N ASN A 160 3.75 -22.80 -3.33
CA ASN A 160 4.69 -23.90 -3.48
C ASN A 160 4.83 -24.67 -2.15
N CYS A 161 3.89 -25.58 -1.88
CA CYS A 161 3.93 -26.41 -0.66
C CYS A 161 4.93 -27.60 -0.74
N LYS A 162 5.89 -27.55 -1.65
CA LYS A 162 7.12 -28.37 -1.52
C LYS A 162 8.12 -27.72 -0.56
N LEU A 163 7.99 -26.41 -0.32
CA LEU A 163 8.77 -25.64 0.64
C LEU A 163 7.91 -25.44 1.89
N LEU A 164 8.20 -26.21 2.92
CA LEU A 164 7.44 -26.27 4.18
C LEU A 164 8.27 -25.72 5.33
N HIS A 165 7.64 -24.94 6.19
CA HIS A 165 8.24 -24.28 7.34
C HIS A 165 7.60 -24.72 8.65
N PRO A 166 8.37 -24.90 9.73
CA PRO A 166 7.83 -25.17 11.08
C PRO A 166 6.90 -24.07 11.59
N LEU A 167 5.82 -24.45 12.25
CA LEU A 167 4.95 -23.52 13.00
C LEU A 167 5.62 -23.03 14.29
N GLY A 168 5.10 -21.95 14.88
CA GLY A 168 5.55 -21.39 16.14
C GLY A 168 6.87 -20.62 16.10
N LYS A 169 7.42 -20.38 14.90
CA LYS A 169 8.62 -19.56 14.69
C LYS A 169 8.29 -18.27 13.97
N TRP A 170 9.12 -17.24 14.21
CA TRP A 170 9.04 -15.96 13.52
C TRP A 170 9.73 -16.04 12.16
N TYR A 171 9.09 -15.51 11.15
CA TYR A 171 9.57 -15.45 9.76
C TYR A 171 9.35 -14.05 9.20
N ARG A 172 10.16 -13.67 8.25
CA ARG A 172 9.86 -12.58 7.34
C ARG A 172 9.39 -13.17 6.02
N VAL A 173 8.21 -12.76 5.57
CA VAL A 173 7.75 -13.01 4.20
C VAL A 173 7.82 -11.72 3.40
N THR A 174 8.12 -11.84 2.11
CA THR A 174 8.22 -10.71 1.20
C THR A 174 7.51 -11.02 -0.10
N ALA A 175 6.71 -10.09 -0.59
CA ALA A 175 6.17 -10.09 -1.94
C ALA A 175 6.78 -8.93 -2.72
N VAL A 176 7.30 -9.19 -3.91
CA VAL A 176 7.89 -8.19 -4.81
C VAL A 176 7.16 -8.22 -6.13
N TYR A 177 6.78 -7.04 -6.61
CA TYR A 177 6.32 -6.84 -7.99
C TYR A 177 7.19 -5.77 -8.65
N ASP A 178 7.87 -6.14 -9.75
CA ASP A 178 8.81 -5.28 -10.47
C ASP A 178 8.19 -4.58 -11.70
N GLY A 179 6.87 -4.64 -11.86
CA GLY A 179 6.14 -4.17 -13.04
C GLY A 179 5.89 -5.26 -14.09
N LYS A 180 6.46 -6.46 -13.93
CA LYS A 180 6.34 -7.59 -14.89
C LYS A 180 6.22 -8.94 -14.21
N THR A 181 6.89 -9.09 -13.07
CA THR A 181 7.04 -10.35 -12.36
C THR A 181 6.59 -10.17 -10.92
N PHE A 182 5.73 -11.05 -10.46
CA PHE A 182 5.35 -11.17 -9.06
C PHE A 182 6.14 -12.32 -8.44
N SER A 183 6.82 -12.08 -7.31
CA SER A 183 7.68 -13.03 -6.62
C SER A 183 7.40 -13.01 -5.12
N ASN A 184 7.51 -14.17 -4.47
CA ASN A 184 7.43 -14.26 -3.01
C ASN A 184 8.64 -14.97 -2.41
N TYR A 185 8.95 -14.61 -1.17
CA TYR A 185 10.13 -15.06 -0.44
C TYR A 185 9.78 -15.35 1.02
N VAL A 186 10.49 -16.32 1.61
CA VAL A 186 10.56 -16.55 3.07
C VAL A 186 12.02 -16.39 3.49
N ASP A 187 12.29 -15.53 4.46
CA ASP A 187 13.64 -15.24 5.01
C ASP A 187 14.71 -14.97 3.93
N LYS A 188 14.36 -14.22 2.87
CA LYS A 188 15.16 -13.87 1.67
C LYS A 188 15.26 -14.96 0.60
N GLU A 189 14.82 -16.19 0.88
CA GLU A 189 14.83 -17.29 -0.08
C GLU A 189 13.60 -17.19 -1.00
N LEU A 190 13.82 -17.26 -2.31
CA LEU A 190 12.77 -17.23 -3.33
C LEU A 190 11.96 -18.53 -3.29
N GLU A 191 10.64 -18.44 -3.09
CA GLU A 191 9.75 -19.60 -3.08
C GLU A 191 8.84 -19.72 -4.30
N GLY A 192 8.51 -18.58 -4.89
CA GLY A 192 7.68 -18.55 -6.09
C GLY A 192 7.87 -17.29 -6.90
N SER A 193 7.72 -17.42 -8.21
CA SER A 193 7.80 -16.31 -9.14
C SER A 193 6.96 -16.56 -10.37
N GLY A 194 6.41 -15.51 -10.97
CA GLY A 194 5.66 -15.65 -12.21
C GLY A 194 5.32 -14.32 -12.85
N LYS A 195 5.23 -14.33 -14.16
CA LYS A 195 4.81 -13.15 -14.94
C LYS A 195 3.38 -12.76 -14.55
N LEU A 196 3.17 -11.48 -14.32
CA LEU A 196 1.90 -10.89 -13.98
C LEU A 196 1.90 -9.45 -14.48
N HIS A 197 0.78 -8.98 -14.99
CA HIS A 197 0.57 -7.57 -15.28
C HIS A 197 -0.43 -7.01 -14.27
N LEU A 198 0.07 -6.16 -13.37
CA LEU A 198 -0.76 -5.43 -12.41
C LEU A 198 -0.80 -3.96 -12.81
N ALA A 199 -1.98 -3.41 -12.98
CA ALA A 199 -2.16 -1.97 -12.93
C ALA A 199 -2.02 -1.49 -11.47
N PRO A 200 -1.51 -0.28 -11.23
CA PRO A 200 -1.53 0.31 -9.89
C PRO A 200 -2.94 0.25 -9.29
N GLN A 201 -3.04 -0.21 -8.06
CA GLN A 201 -4.32 -0.25 -7.34
C GLN A 201 -4.65 1.13 -6.77
N GLY A 202 -5.93 1.47 -6.72
CA GLY A 202 -6.41 2.70 -6.12
C GLY A 202 -6.39 2.68 -4.58
N PRO A 203 -6.89 3.77 -3.95
CA PRO A 203 -7.09 3.84 -2.50
C PRO A 203 -7.96 2.70 -1.99
N GLY A 204 -7.84 2.39 -0.69
CA GLY A 204 -8.60 1.29 -0.15
C GLY A 204 -8.37 1.06 1.33
N ARG A 205 -8.45 -0.19 1.73
CA ARG A 205 -8.36 -0.63 3.12
C ARG A 205 -7.55 -1.91 3.26
N SER A 206 -7.17 -2.22 4.48
CA SER A 206 -6.41 -3.43 4.80
C SER A 206 -7.10 -4.23 5.91
N SER A 207 -6.88 -5.54 5.94
CA SER A 207 -7.18 -6.36 7.10
C SER A 207 -5.99 -7.22 7.49
N ILE A 208 -5.82 -7.41 8.79
CA ILE A 208 -4.80 -8.24 9.41
C ILE A 208 -5.50 -9.28 10.26
N GLY A 209 -5.06 -10.53 10.22
CA GLY A 209 -5.67 -11.65 10.92
C GLY A 209 -6.85 -12.30 10.19
N THR A 210 -7.30 -11.75 9.05
CA THR A 210 -8.34 -12.34 8.22
C THR A 210 -8.35 -11.74 6.80
N ARG A 211 -9.12 -12.33 5.90
CA ARG A 211 -9.50 -11.71 4.65
C ARG A 211 -10.49 -10.55 4.90
N ILE A 212 -10.52 -9.53 4.02
CA ILE A 212 -11.36 -8.34 4.18
C ILE A 212 -12.86 -8.67 4.37
N ASN A 213 -13.34 -9.77 3.79
CA ASN A 213 -14.71 -10.26 3.94
C ASN A 213 -14.93 -11.17 5.17
N LYS A 214 -14.01 -11.14 6.15
CA LYS A 214 -14.09 -11.84 7.44
C LYS A 214 -14.17 -13.37 7.30
N THR A 215 -13.33 -13.93 6.45
CA THR A 215 -13.18 -15.37 6.24
C THR A 215 -11.71 -15.78 6.31
N PHE A 216 -11.44 -17.05 6.62
CA PHE A 216 -10.09 -17.61 6.67
C PHE A 216 -9.19 -16.93 7.70
N TYR A 217 -9.63 -16.91 8.93
CA TYR A 217 -8.92 -16.29 10.05
C TYR A 217 -7.55 -16.91 10.27
N PHE A 218 -6.62 -16.07 10.66
CA PHE A 218 -5.23 -16.42 10.94
C PHE A 218 -5.02 -16.70 12.42
N LYS A 219 -4.36 -17.81 12.73
CA LYS A 219 -3.85 -18.13 14.06
C LYS A 219 -2.35 -17.87 14.13
N GLY A 220 -1.94 -16.94 14.95
CA GLY A 220 -0.55 -16.53 15.08
C GLY A 220 -0.40 -15.06 15.42
N ALA A 221 0.79 -14.53 15.27
CA ALA A 221 1.10 -13.15 15.61
C ALA A 221 1.75 -12.39 14.44
N VAL A 222 1.48 -11.08 14.36
CA VAL A 222 2.12 -10.16 13.42
C VAL A 222 2.87 -9.09 14.22
N TYR A 223 4.16 -8.89 13.89
CA TYR A 223 5.02 -7.91 14.56
C TYR A 223 5.11 -6.61 13.79
N MET A 224 5.44 -6.68 12.50
CA MET A 224 5.71 -5.50 11.68
C MET A 224 5.46 -5.78 10.20
N ALA A 225 5.09 -4.75 9.46
CA ALA A 225 5.10 -4.75 8.00
C ALA A 225 5.85 -3.53 7.46
N ARG A 226 6.53 -3.71 6.31
CA ARG A 226 7.08 -2.62 5.50
C ARG A 226 6.50 -2.70 4.10
N MET A 227 5.98 -1.58 3.60
CA MET A 227 5.45 -1.42 2.26
C MET A 227 6.29 -0.37 1.54
N THR A 228 7.03 -0.77 0.52
CA THR A 228 7.91 0.08 -0.28
C THR A 228 7.37 0.16 -1.71
N PRO A 229 7.11 1.36 -2.26
CA PRO A 229 6.56 1.53 -3.61
C PRO A 229 7.63 1.38 -4.71
N SER A 230 8.49 0.38 -4.57
CA SER A 230 9.51 -0.03 -5.53
C SER A 230 9.88 -1.49 -5.31
N ALA A 231 10.38 -2.14 -6.35
CA ALA A 231 10.91 -3.50 -6.25
C ALA A 231 12.31 -3.46 -5.61
N LEU A 232 12.45 -4.09 -4.46
CA LEU A 232 13.72 -4.27 -3.76
C LEU A 232 14.33 -5.63 -4.10
N THR A 233 15.64 -5.74 -3.98
CA THR A 233 16.39 -7.00 -4.06
C THR A 233 16.51 -7.63 -2.67
N PRO A 234 16.78 -8.96 -2.55
CA PRO A 234 16.80 -9.65 -1.26
C PRO A 234 17.80 -9.10 -0.24
N ASP A 235 18.88 -8.46 -0.68
CA ASP A 235 19.86 -7.78 0.18
C ASP A 235 19.28 -6.50 0.82
N GLN A 236 18.28 -5.89 0.21
CA GLN A 236 17.58 -4.69 0.70
C GLN A 236 16.37 -5.02 1.59
N PHE A 237 15.99 -6.29 1.72
CA PHE A 237 14.86 -6.69 2.56
C PHE A 237 15.16 -6.39 4.03
N LEU A 238 14.07 -6.17 4.80
CA LEU A 238 14.16 -6.00 6.25
C LEU A 238 15.04 -7.08 6.88
N GLU A 239 15.97 -6.69 7.72
CA GLU A 239 16.62 -7.66 8.59
C GLU A 239 15.65 -8.08 9.71
N MET A 240 15.73 -9.35 10.10
CA MET A 240 15.04 -9.77 11.32
C MET A 240 15.66 -9.00 12.49
N PRO A 241 14.87 -8.28 13.30
CA PRO A 241 15.43 -7.55 14.42
C PRO A 241 16.19 -8.51 15.35
N PRO A 242 17.29 -8.05 15.97
CA PRO A 242 17.95 -8.88 16.98
C PRO A 242 16.96 -9.18 18.12
N ALA A 243 16.95 -10.43 18.58
CA ALA A 243 16.13 -10.79 19.72
C ALA A 243 16.51 -9.93 20.93
N ALA A 244 15.52 -9.37 21.62
CA ALA A 244 15.76 -8.59 22.83
C ALA A 244 16.47 -9.48 23.85
N THR A 245 17.62 -9.04 24.35
CA THR A 245 18.30 -9.71 25.47
C THR A 245 17.38 -9.61 26.67
N ARG A 246 16.85 -10.75 27.15
CA ARG A 246 16.13 -10.78 28.43
C ARG A 246 17.10 -10.33 29.51
N LYS A 247 16.83 -9.17 30.11
CA LYS A 247 17.49 -8.72 31.35
C LYS A 247 16.90 -9.44 32.55
#